data_76805f36bad5a8d2158cc2d18acd639c
#
_entry.id   76805f36bad5a8d2158cc2d18acd639c
#
_cell.length_a   1.000
_cell.length_b   1.000
_cell.length_c   1.000
_cell.angle_alpha   90.00
_cell.angle_beta   90.00
_cell.angle_gamma   90.00
#
_symmetry.space_group_name_H-M   'P 1'
#
loop_
_entity.id
_entity.type
_entity.pdbx_description
1 polymer ?
#
loop_
_entity_poly.entity_id
_entity_poly.type
_entity_poly.pdbx_seq_one_letter_code
_entity_poly.pdbx_strand_id
1 'polypeptide(L)'
;MRHPIDPKVDCVFKALLGAESNRDLLIHFLNAVLGADLTRPIVAVEIQNPYNEKEFLDDKLTVVDVKARDATGQMFQVEVQLLNHRDLPARILYGWANLYRSQIKEGESYRKLRPTYAIWLLGQTLLPDAPEYAHEFRLRDQHGRVFLDHGGIWLLELSKFAADAVETEQQRWLKFFNEAERLDEDALPGWMQTPEMRRAMNTLKAFSEKEHAYYAYQARQDFLREQQSIQLEFEDLRAEVEQARAAADEARAAQEQERAAKEQARAAEERERVAKEEALAENERLKRLLADKSESSGTGTP
;
A
#
# COMPACT_ATOMS: atom_id res chain seq x y z
N MET A 1 22.79 -16.39 20.53
CA MET A 1 21.46 -16.93 20.12
C MET A 1 21.65 -18.26 19.40
N ARG A 2 20.84 -19.29 19.68
CA ARG A 2 21.01 -20.60 19.03
C ARG A 2 20.70 -20.55 17.53
N HIS A 3 19.72 -19.74 17.15
CA HIS A 3 19.31 -19.49 15.78
C HIS A 3 18.98 -18.01 15.58
N PRO A 4 19.27 -17.40 14.42
CA PRO A 4 18.80 -16.06 14.08
C PRO A 4 17.27 -16.02 14.12
N ILE A 5 16.70 -14.98 14.71
CA ILE A 5 15.25 -14.79 14.86
C ILE A 5 14.88 -13.41 14.38
N ASP A 6 14.04 -13.37 13.35
CA ASP A 6 13.46 -12.12 12.85
C ASP A 6 12.31 -11.66 13.77
N PRO A 7 12.45 -10.52 14.49
CA PRO A 7 11.43 -10.02 15.40
C PRO A 7 10.11 -9.60 14.69
N LYS A 8 10.12 -9.47 13.37
CA LYS A 8 8.95 -9.10 12.57
C LYS A 8 8.01 -10.28 12.28
N VAL A 9 8.44 -11.51 12.50
CA VAL A 9 7.56 -12.67 12.33
C VAL A 9 6.51 -12.67 13.44
N ASP A 10 5.24 -12.78 13.11
CA ASP A 10 4.09 -12.56 14.02
C ASP A 10 4.16 -13.33 15.36
N CYS A 11 4.59 -14.57 15.34
CA CYS A 11 4.74 -15.37 16.59
C CYS A 11 5.86 -14.82 17.50
N VAL A 12 6.93 -14.27 16.93
CA VAL A 12 8.02 -13.61 17.65
C VAL A 12 7.56 -12.24 18.16
N PHE A 13 6.90 -11.48 17.29
CA PHE A 13 6.36 -10.17 17.61
C PHE A 13 5.39 -10.25 18.80
N LYS A 14 4.48 -11.24 18.81
CA LYS A 14 3.60 -11.53 19.95
C LYS A 14 4.34 -11.91 21.20
N ALA A 15 5.40 -12.70 21.10
CA ALA A 15 6.23 -13.04 22.24
C ALA A 15 6.98 -11.82 22.78
N LEU A 16 7.39 -10.90 21.91
CA LEU A 16 8.15 -9.70 22.26
C LEU A 16 7.27 -8.62 22.92
N LEU A 17 6.14 -8.28 22.31
CA LEU A 17 5.28 -7.15 22.73
C LEU A 17 3.93 -7.58 23.31
N GLY A 18 3.46 -8.80 23.03
CA GLY A 18 2.16 -9.30 23.47
C GLY A 18 2.20 -10.17 24.74
N ALA A 19 3.36 -10.52 25.24
CA ALA A 19 3.49 -11.35 26.42
C ALA A 19 3.45 -10.51 27.72
N GLU A 20 2.70 -10.96 28.73
CA GLU A 20 2.60 -10.31 30.03
C GLU A 20 3.97 -10.12 30.71
N SER A 21 4.89 -11.07 30.52
CA SER A 21 6.26 -10.97 31.03
C SER A 21 7.06 -9.83 30.41
N ASN A 22 6.63 -9.29 29.28
CA ASN A 22 7.29 -8.25 28.51
C ASN A 22 6.45 -6.97 28.40
N ARG A 23 5.50 -6.77 29.31
CA ARG A 23 4.59 -5.61 29.35
C ARG A 23 5.33 -4.27 29.33
N ASP A 24 6.47 -4.17 29.98
CA ASP A 24 7.34 -2.99 29.99
C ASP A 24 7.98 -2.70 28.62
N LEU A 25 8.30 -3.73 27.82
CA LEU A 25 8.71 -3.53 26.43
C LEU A 25 7.58 -2.92 25.60
N LEU A 26 6.34 -3.40 25.78
CA LEU A 26 5.16 -2.81 25.11
C LEU A 26 4.97 -1.35 25.55
N ILE A 27 5.04 -1.04 26.83
CA ILE A 27 4.91 0.34 27.34
C ILE A 27 6.00 1.23 26.72
N HIS A 28 7.24 0.78 26.69
CA HIS A 28 8.34 1.53 26.09
C HIS A 28 8.14 1.76 24.60
N PHE A 29 7.69 0.72 23.86
CA PHE A 29 7.38 0.83 22.44
C PHE A 29 6.25 1.83 22.17
N LEU A 30 5.15 1.74 22.92
CA LEU A 30 4.01 2.67 22.78
C LEU A 30 4.42 4.12 23.06
N ASN A 31 5.20 4.36 24.10
CA ASN A 31 5.73 5.70 24.39
C ASN A 31 6.74 6.18 23.33
N ALA A 32 7.54 5.30 22.76
CA ALA A 32 8.47 5.64 21.70
C ALA A 32 7.76 6.07 20.40
N VAL A 33 6.62 5.44 20.08
CA VAL A 33 5.86 5.74 18.86
C VAL A 33 4.90 6.90 19.06
N LEU A 34 4.21 6.97 20.21
CA LEU A 34 3.10 7.89 20.45
C LEU A 34 3.48 9.07 21.35
N GLY A 35 4.70 9.12 21.88
CA GLY A 35 5.07 10.04 22.98
C GLY A 35 4.78 11.52 22.70
N ALA A 36 4.93 11.96 21.44
CA ALA A 36 4.60 13.33 21.01
C ALA A 36 3.09 13.64 21.04
N ASP A 37 2.25 12.60 20.99
CA ASP A 37 0.79 12.69 20.87
C ASP A 37 0.06 12.44 22.18
N LEU A 38 0.77 11.92 23.17
CA LEU A 38 0.21 11.61 24.47
C LEU A 38 0.35 12.81 25.42
N THR A 39 -0.74 13.15 26.08
CA THR A 39 -0.72 14.20 27.12
C THR A 39 0.14 13.80 28.34
N ARG A 40 0.32 12.51 28.57
CA ARG A 40 1.18 11.92 29.62
C ARG A 40 1.74 10.59 29.13
N PRO A 41 2.96 10.23 29.55
CA PRO A 41 3.51 8.93 29.24
C PRO A 41 2.62 7.78 29.75
N ILE A 42 2.56 6.70 28.98
CA ILE A 42 1.94 5.45 29.40
C ILE A 42 2.84 4.82 30.46
N VAL A 43 2.29 4.55 31.63
CA VAL A 43 3.03 3.93 32.77
C VAL A 43 2.56 2.51 33.07
N ALA A 44 1.37 2.13 32.60
CA ALA A 44 0.82 0.80 32.79
C ALA A 44 -0.15 0.47 31.66
N VAL A 45 -0.16 -0.78 31.22
CA VAL A 45 -1.14 -1.32 30.29
C VAL A 45 -1.59 -2.69 30.77
N GLU A 46 -2.82 -3.05 30.42
CA GLU A 46 -3.36 -4.39 30.48
C GLU A 46 -3.34 -4.98 29.08
N ILE A 47 -2.63 -6.08 28.86
CA ILE A 47 -2.65 -6.81 27.59
C ILE A 47 -3.95 -7.58 27.51
N GLN A 48 -4.71 -7.33 26.46
CA GLN A 48 -6.05 -7.89 26.28
C GLN A 48 -6.02 -9.08 25.32
N ASN A 49 -7.13 -9.86 25.32
CA ASN A 49 -7.32 -10.91 24.34
C ASN A 49 -7.19 -10.33 22.91
N PRO A 50 -6.29 -10.88 22.06
CA PRO A 50 -6.10 -10.39 20.69
C PRO A 50 -7.28 -10.65 19.77
N TYR A 51 -8.22 -11.52 20.15
CA TYR A 51 -9.44 -11.77 19.39
C TYR A 51 -10.44 -10.65 19.66
N ASN A 52 -10.86 -9.96 18.61
CA ASN A 52 -12.00 -9.07 18.71
C ASN A 52 -13.28 -9.93 18.79
N GLU A 53 -14.08 -9.74 19.83
CA GLU A 53 -15.31 -10.49 20.04
C GLU A 53 -16.27 -10.28 18.86
N LYS A 54 -16.90 -11.37 18.41
CA LYS A 54 -18.01 -11.31 17.46
C LYS A 54 -19.28 -10.97 18.24
N GLU A 55 -20.00 -9.95 17.82
CA GLU A 55 -21.35 -9.68 18.36
C GLU A 55 -22.40 -10.58 17.72
N PHE A 56 -22.20 -10.93 16.43
CA PHE A 56 -23.07 -11.80 15.65
C PHE A 56 -22.25 -12.92 15.01
N LEU A 57 -22.93 -14.06 14.71
CA LEU A 57 -22.29 -15.21 14.06
C LEU A 57 -21.65 -14.87 12.71
N ASP A 58 -22.20 -13.89 11.99
CA ASP A 58 -21.76 -13.44 10.68
C ASP A 58 -20.66 -12.35 10.73
N ASP A 59 -20.29 -11.86 11.93
CA ASP A 59 -19.24 -10.88 12.08
C ASP A 59 -17.87 -11.45 11.66
N LYS A 60 -17.10 -10.67 10.91
CA LYS A 60 -15.75 -11.03 10.54
C LYS A 60 -14.84 -11.06 11.78
N LEU A 61 -14.33 -12.24 12.11
CA LEU A 61 -13.37 -12.39 13.20
C LEU A 61 -12.08 -11.63 12.82
N THR A 62 -11.70 -10.64 13.62
CA THR A 62 -10.44 -9.92 13.47
C THR A 62 -9.51 -10.35 14.61
N VAL A 63 -8.35 -10.90 14.23
CA VAL A 63 -7.28 -11.24 15.16
C VAL A 63 -6.20 -10.18 15.02
N VAL A 64 -5.82 -9.53 16.11
CA VAL A 64 -4.75 -8.54 16.17
C VAL A 64 -3.50 -9.15 16.81
N ASP A 65 -2.31 -8.60 16.50
CA ASP A 65 -1.09 -9.15 17.09
C ASP A 65 -0.98 -8.80 18.57
N VAL A 66 -1.19 -7.53 18.91
CA VAL A 66 -1.17 -7.05 20.29
C VAL A 66 -2.31 -6.08 20.52
N LYS A 67 -3.09 -6.29 21.57
CA LYS A 67 -4.16 -5.41 22.03
C LYS A 67 -3.95 -5.06 23.49
N ALA A 68 -4.01 -3.79 23.83
CA ALA A 68 -3.79 -3.32 25.20
C ALA A 68 -4.70 -2.15 25.57
N ARG A 69 -4.91 -1.96 26.88
CA ARG A 69 -5.62 -0.83 27.46
C ARG A 69 -4.77 -0.22 28.57
N ASP A 70 -4.69 1.11 28.64
CA ASP A 70 -4.06 1.79 29.76
C ASP A 70 -5.01 2.03 30.94
N ALA A 71 -4.49 2.59 32.03
CA ALA A 71 -5.26 2.92 33.24
C ALA A 71 -6.33 4.01 33.01
N THR A 72 -6.24 4.81 31.93
CA THR A 72 -7.21 5.83 31.55
C THR A 72 -8.31 5.31 30.65
N GLY A 73 -8.17 4.05 30.21
CA GLY A 73 -9.09 3.37 29.29
C GLY A 73 -8.74 3.57 27.81
N GLN A 74 -7.63 4.22 27.47
CA GLN A 74 -7.17 4.33 26.08
C GLN A 74 -6.84 2.94 25.54
N MET A 75 -7.20 2.71 24.27
CA MET A 75 -7.01 1.43 23.60
C MET A 75 -5.86 1.49 22.62
N PHE A 76 -5.04 0.45 22.60
CA PHE A 76 -3.91 0.30 21.72
C PHE A 76 -3.99 -1.02 20.95
N GLN A 77 -3.73 -0.94 19.67
CA GLN A 77 -3.53 -2.08 18.78
C GLN A 77 -2.17 -1.93 18.12
N VAL A 78 -1.37 -2.99 18.15
CA VAL A 78 -0.08 -3.02 17.44
C VAL A 78 -0.08 -4.24 16.53
N GLU A 79 0.24 -4.01 15.26
CA GLU A 79 0.24 -5.02 14.20
C GLU A 79 1.57 -5.01 13.47
N VAL A 80 2.03 -6.17 13.02
CA VAL A 80 3.12 -6.30 12.07
C VAL A 80 2.61 -6.95 10.79
N GLN A 81 2.87 -6.31 9.64
CA GLN A 81 2.43 -6.80 8.34
C GLN A 81 3.62 -6.80 7.37
N LEU A 82 4.14 -7.98 7.07
CA LEU A 82 5.34 -8.11 6.24
C LEU A 82 5.08 -8.00 4.74
N LEU A 83 3.91 -8.46 4.29
CA LEU A 83 3.51 -8.45 2.88
C LEU A 83 2.24 -7.62 2.71
N ASN A 84 2.28 -6.66 1.80
CA ASN A 84 1.12 -5.82 1.51
C ASN A 84 0.10 -6.58 0.64
N HIS A 85 -1.18 -6.37 0.94
CA HIS A 85 -2.30 -6.81 0.12
C HIS A 85 -3.05 -5.58 -0.38
N ARG A 86 -3.71 -5.72 -1.54
CA ARG A 86 -4.48 -4.62 -2.13
C ARG A 86 -5.46 -3.97 -1.16
N ASP A 87 -6.06 -4.76 -0.28
CA ASP A 87 -7.09 -4.32 0.66
C ASP A 87 -6.51 -3.90 2.02
N LEU A 88 -5.18 -3.84 2.16
CA LEU A 88 -4.53 -3.51 3.43
C LEU A 88 -4.99 -2.16 4.00
N PRO A 89 -5.11 -1.05 3.25
CA PRO A 89 -5.62 0.21 3.79
C PRO A 89 -7.03 0.10 4.38
N ALA A 90 -7.92 -0.63 3.69
CA ALA A 90 -9.28 -0.87 4.18
C ALA A 90 -9.28 -1.74 5.45
N ARG A 91 -8.42 -2.75 5.51
CA ARG A 91 -8.23 -3.60 6.70
C ARG A 91 -7.72 -2.81 7.90
N ILE A 92 -6.75 -1.92 7.68
CA ILE A 92 -6.21 -1.03 8.71
C ILE A 92 -7.33 -0.16 9.31
N LEU A 93 -8.08 0.52 8.45
CA LEU A 93 -9.19 1.38 8.88
C LEU A 93 -10.29 0.59 9.59
N TYR A 94 -10.66 -0.57 9.05
CA TYR A 94 -11.67 -1.46 9.65
C TYR A 94 -11.22 -1.94 11.04
N GLY A 95 -9.96 -2.34 11.22
CA GLY A 95 -9.40 -2.78 12.50
C GLY A 95 -9.47 -1.68 13.55
N TRP A 96 -9.04 -0.47 13.22
CA TRP A 96 -9.13 0.68 14.10
C TRP A 96 -10.58 1.02 14.48
N ALA A 97 -11.48 1.08 13.50
CA ALA A 97 -12.90 1.37 13.74
C ALA A 97 -13.57 0.31 14.63
N ASN A 98 -13.26 -0.97 14.41
CA ASN A 98 -13.77 -2.06 15.20
C ASN A 98 -13.26 -2.00 16.65
N LEU A 99 -11.97 -1.71 16.86
CA LEU A 99 -11.40 -1.51 18.19
C LEU A 99 -12.07 -0.32 18.90
N TYR A 100 -12.30 0.80 18.18
CA TYR A 100 -12.99 1.97 18.74
C TYR A 100 -14.43 1.63 19.14
N ARG A 101 -15.19 0.96 18.27
CA ARG A 101 -16.56 0.53 18.50
C ARG A 101 -16.66 -0.44 19.70
N SER A 102 -15.71 -1.34 19.88
CA SER A 102 -15.73 -2.40 20.90
C SER A 102 -15.68 -1.89 22.34
N GLN A 103 -15.46 -0.58 22.55
CA GLN A 103 -15.38 0.02 23.89
C GLN A 103 -16.73 0.16 24.59
N ILE A 104 -17.84 0.18 23.84
CA ILE A 104 -19.20 0.36 24.37
C ILE A 104 -20.14 -0.67 23.76
N LYS A 105 -21.14 -1.05 24.54
CA LYS A 105 -22.24 -1.93 24.14
C LYS A 105 -23.48 -1.12 23.79
N GLU A 106 -24.48 -1.79 23.22
CA GLU A 106 -25.78 -1.20 22.94
C GLU A 106 -26.40 -0.58 24.21
N GLY A 107 -26.91 0.64 24.05
CA GLY A 107 -27.51 1.42 25.17
C GLY A 107 -26.48 2.15 26.04
N GLU A 108 -25.20 1.96 25.87
CA GLU A 108 -24.19 2.69 26.61
C GLU A 108 -23.90 4.08 26.03
N SER A 109 -23.50 5.00 26.92
CA SER A 109 -23.20 6.39 26.54
C SER A 109 -21.89 6.50 25.76
N TYR A 110 -21.89 7.25 24.64
CA TYR A 110 -20.68 7.60 23.88
C TYR A 110 -19.62 8.36 24.71
N ARG A 111 -19.97 8.93 25.87
CA ARG A 111 -19.01 9.54 26.80
C ARG A 111 -18.00 8.56 27.39
N LYS A 112 -18.27 7.25 27.31
CA LYS A 112 -17.35 6.21 27.75
C LYS A 112 -16.21 5.95 26.75
N LEU A 113 -16.37 6.34 25.47
CA LEU A 113 -15.34 6.19 24.47
C LEU A 113 -14.05 6.91 24.87
N ARG A 114 -12.93 6.25 24.64
CA ARG A 114 -11.58 6.76 24.90
C ARG A 114 -10.76 6.74 23.62
N PRO A 115 -9.68 7.52 23.54
CA PRO A 115 -8.77 7.49 22.42
C PRO A 115 -8.32 6.07 22.08
N THR A 116 -8.21 5.80 20.79
CA THR A 116 -7.82 4.50 20.23
C THR A 116 -6.70 4.69 19.24
N TYR A 117 -5.61 3.98 19.44
CA TYR A 117 -4.38 4.07 18.68
C TYR A 117 -4.11 2.75 17.98
N ALA A 118 -4.04 2.76 16.66
CA ALA A 118 -3.64 1.60 15.86
C ALA A 118 -2.27 1.85 15.26
N ILE A 119 -1.28 1.05 15.62
CA ILE A 119 0.10 1.14 15.15
C ILE A 119 0.37 -0.05 14.24
N TRP A 120 0.81 0.21 13.02
CA TRP A 120 1.14 -0.79 12.02
C TRP A 120 2.60 -0.69 11.60
N LEU A 121 3.36 -1.76 11.84
CA LEU A 121 4.70 -1.92 11.30
C LEU A 121 4.60 -2.67 9.97
N LEU A 122 5.01 -2.00 8.90
CA LEU A 122 4.88 -2.52 7.53
C LEU A 122 6.25 -2.93 6.99
N GLY A 123 6.37 -4.18 6.54
CA GLY A 123 7.61 -4.67 5.93
C GLY A 123 7.84 -4.14 4.52
N GLN A 124 6.76 -3.82 3.80
CA GLN A 124 6.79 -3.25 2.45
C GLN A 124 6.22 -1.83 2.43
N THR A 125 6.61 -1.05 1.43
CA THR A 125 6.09 0.31 1.21
C THR A 125 4.62 0.27 0.82
N LEU A 126 3.79 1.00 1.56
CA LEU A 126 2.35 1.19 1.30
C LEU A 126 2.06 2.53 0.62
N LEU A 127 2.84 3.56 0.94
CA LEU A 127 2.66 4.93 0.47
C LEU A 127 3.88 5.35 -0.40
N PRO A 128 3.97 4.90 -1.67
CA PRO A 128 5.17 5.11 -2.48
C PRO A 128 5.47 6.58 -2.78
N ASP A 129 4.43 7.43 -2.81
CA ASP A 129 4.56 8.86 -3.11
C ASP A 129 5.02 9.71 -1.91
N ALA A 130 5.12 9.13 -0.71
CA ALA A 130 5.62 9.78 0.50
C ALA A 130 7.01 9.23 0.87
N PRO A 131 8.04 10.07 1.01
CA PRO A 131 9.40 9.61 1.34
C PRO A 131 9.56 9.22 2.82
N GLU A 132 8.69 9.70 3.70
CA GLU A 132 8.76 9.47 5.14
C GLU A 132 8.49 7.99 5.45
N TYR A 133 9.12 7.50 6.52
CA TYR A 133 8.90 6.14 7.03
C TYR A 133 7.78 6.07 8.09
N ALA A 134 7.37 7.21 8.66
CA ALA A 134 6.35 7.29 9.70
C ALA A 134 5.22 8.23 9.29
N HIS A 135 4.00 7.76 9.37
CA HIS A 135 2.79 8.49 8.99
C HIS A 135 1.76 8.40 10.08
N GLU A 136 1.07 9.52 10.31
CA GLU A 136 0.02 9.66 11.30
C GLU A 136 -1.29 10.12 10.63
N PHE A 137 -2.33 9.31 10.76
CA PHE A 137 -3.66 9.59 10.22
C PHE A 137 -4.64 9.88 11.35
N ARG A 138 -5.25 11.07 11.30
CA ARG A 138 -6.27 11.55 12.25
C ARG A 138 -7.47 12.11 11.53
N LEU A 139 -8.62 12.15 12.19
CA LEU A 139 -9.83 12.77 11.67
C LEU A 139 -9.72 14.30 11.70
N ARG A 140 -9.57 14.89 10.51
CA ARG A 140 -9.46 16.35 10.31
C ARG A 140 -10.37 16.78 9.17
N ASP A 141 -10.79 18.05 9.20
CA ASP A 141 -11.47 18.65 8.06
C ASP A 141 -10.48 19.06 6.95
N GLN A 142 -11.00 19.60 5.84
CA GLN A 142 -10.21 20.07 4.69
C GLN A 142 -9.25 21.23 5.01
N HIS A 143 -9.35 21.86 6.19
CA HIS A 143 -8.48 22.92 6.68
C HIS A 143 -7.50 22.43 7.76
N GLY A 144 -7.42 21.12 7.99
CA GLY A 144 -6.55 20.50 8.99
C GLY A 144 -7.06 20.60 10.45
N ARG A 145 -8.28 21.10 10.69
CA ARG A 145 -8.85 21.19 12.03
C ARG A 145 -9.28 19.81 12.51
N VAL A 146 -8.84 19.46 13.73
CA VAL A 146 -9.19 18.18 14.35
C VAL A 146 -10.70 18.13 14.63
N PHE A 147 -11.37 17.07 14.16
CA PHE A 147 -12.77 16.83 14.46
C PHE A 147 -12.97 16.34 15.89
N LEU A 148 -12.18 15.35 16.29
CA LEU A 148 -12.17 14.79 17.64
C LEU A 148 -10.80 14.17 17.89
N ASP A 149 -10.15 14.55 18.99
CA ASP A 149 -8.84 13.99 19.36
C ASP A 149 -9.02 12.67 20.14
N HIS A 150 -9.38 11.65 19.42
CA HIS A 150 -9.57 10.28 19.93
C HIS A 150 -8.58 9.28 19.32
N GLY A 151 -7.31 9.70 19.12
CA GLY A 151 -6.28 8.87 18.55
C GLY A 151 -6.32 8.82 17.03
N GLY A 152 -5.90 7.71 16.45
CA GLY A 152 -5.77 7.54 15.00
C GLY A 152 -4.99 6.30 14.61
N ILE A 153 -4.40 6.35 13.42
CA ILE A 153 -3.64 5.26 12.82
C ILE A 153 -2.20 5.74 12.56
N TRP A 154 -1.22 4.99 13.04
CA TRP A 154 0.21 5.19 12.81
C TRP A 154 0.72 4.09 11.90
N LEU A 155 1.33 4.47 10.78
CA LEU A 155 2.01 3.54 9.87
C LEU A 155 3.51 3.78 9.95
N LEU A 156 4.27 2.71 10.20
CA LEU A 156 5.72 2.70 10.29
C LEU A 156 6.25 1.76 9.19
N GLU A 157 6.73 2.33 8.09
CA GLU A 157 7.20 1.61 6.90
C GLU A 157 8.68 1.23 7.08
N LEU A 158 8.93 0.04 7.56
CA LEU A 158 10.28 -0.47 7.87
C LEU A 158 11.20 -0.49 6.65
N SER A 159 10.64 -0.71 5.45
CA SER A 159 11.38 -0.69 4.18
C SER A 159 11.96 0.67 3.82
N LYS A 160 11.38 1.77 4.32
CA LYS A 160 11.86 3.14 4.10
C LYS A 160 12.81 3.61 5.19
N PHE A 161 12.84 2.92 6.33
CA PHE A 161 13.70 3.32 7.44
C PHE A 161 15.14 2.90 7.20
N ALA A 162 16.02 3.91 7.01
CA ALA A 162 17.45 3.72 6.83
C ALA A 162 18.18 4.84 7.62
N ALA A 163 18.45 4.61 8.90
CA ALA A 163 19.17 5.55 9.73
C ALA A 163 20.48 4.91 10.26
N ASP A 164 21.61 5.55 9.96
CA ASP A 164 22.91 5.15 10.49
C ASP A 164 23.01 5.41 12.01
N ALA A 165 22.54 6.59 12.44
CA ALA A 165 22.47 6.98 13.85
C ALA A 165 21.03 6.89 14.38
N VAL A 166 20.90 6.54 15.65
CA VAL A 166 19.63 6.50 16.37
C VAL A 166 19.49 7.77 17.20
N GLU A 167 18.53 8.61 16.85
CA GLU A 167 18.27 9.88 17.53
C GLU A 167 17.08 9.80 18.49
N THR A 168 16.10 8.93 18.19
CA THR A 168 14.88 8.77 18.98
C THR A 168 14.66 7.30 19.38
N GLU A 169 13.83 7.09 20.41
CA GLU A 169 13.44 5.73 20.81
C GLU A 169 12.58 5.04 19.74
N GLN A 170 11.80 5.79 18.96
CA GLN A 170 11.08 5.25 17.80
C GLN A 170 12.07 4.68 16.77
N GLN A 171 13.09 5.46 16.38
CA GLN A 171 14.14 4.98 15.46
C GLN A 171 14.87 3.78 16.01
N ARG A 172 15.12 3.72 17.32
CA ARG A 172 15.75 2.58 18.01
C ARG A 172 14.95 1.30 17.82
N TRP A 173 13.64 1.36 18.00
CA TRP A 173 12.75 0.23 17.75
C TRP A 173 12.69 -0.18 16.28
N LEU A 174 12.62 0.79 15.35
CA LEU A 174 12.62 0.48 13.92
C LEU A 174 13.92 -0.19 13.48
N LYS A 175 15.06 0.30 14.00
CA LYS A 175 16.37 -0.30 13.76
C LYS A 175 16.46 -1.71 14.37
N PHE A 176 15.91 -1.91 15.55
CA PHE A 176 15.81 -3.24 16.18
C PHE A 176 15.00 -4.20 15.29
N PHE A 177 13.84 -3.82 14.81
CA PHE A 177 13.05 -4.67 13.92
C PHE A 177 13.76 -5.01 12.59
N ASN A 178 14.57 -4.10 12.07
CA ASN A 178 15.28 -4.33 10.81
C ASN A 178 16.58 -5.12 10.96
N GLU A 179 17.27 -5.01 12.09
CA GLU A 179 18.64 -5.49 12.21
C GLU A 179 18.84 -6.61 13.25
N ALA A 180 17.94 -6.77 14.24
CA ALA A 180 18.15 -7.66 15.38
C ALA A 180 18.47 -9.11 15.01
N GLU A 181 17.89 -9.63 13.93
CA GLU A 181 18.17 -10.98 13.42
C GLU A 181 19.65 -11.22 13.12
N ARG A 182 20.37 -10.14 12.72
CA ARG A 182 21.76 -10.20 12.24
C ARG A 182 22.77 -9.80 13.31
N LEU A 183 22.30 -9.34 14.48
CA LEU A 183 23.17 -8.88 15.55
C LEU A 183 23.82 -10.04 16.29
N ASP A 184 25.11 -9.88 16.58
CA ASP A 184 25.81 -10.75 17.51
C ASP A 184 25.47 -10.32 18.94
N GLU A 185 24.90 -11.24 19.74
CA GLU A 185 24.52 -10.98 21.13
C GLU A 185 25.70 -10.67 22.05
N ASP A 186 26.88 -11.19 21.71
CA ASP A 186 28.12 -10.96 22.51
C ASP A 186 28.82 -9.64 22.14
N ALA A 187 28.42 -9.02 21.00
CA ALA A 187 28.98 -7.77 20.48
C ALA A 187 27.90 -6.75 20.06
N LEU A 188 26.93 -6.51 20.95
CA LEU A 188 25.83 -5.58 20.65
C LEU A 188 26.33 -4.15 20.44
N PRO A 189 25.88 -3.46 19.38
CA PRO A 189 26.24 -2.07 19.10
C PRO A 189 25.73 -1.10 20.19
N GLY A 190 26.30 0.11 20.23
CA GLY A 190 25.97 1.11 21.25
C GLY A 190 24.50 1.45 21.38
N TRP A 191 23.77 1.49 20.26
CA TRP A 191 22.34 1.79 20.27
C TRP A 191 21.47 0.67 20.93
N MET A 192 22.01 -0.54 21.08
CA MET A 192 21.39 -1.68 21.79
C MET A 192 21.69 -1.71 23.29
N GLN A 193 22.46 -0.78 23.81
CA GLN A 193 22.94 -0.84 25.21
C GLN A 193 21.91 -0.36 26.26
N THR A 194 20.67 0.02 25.83
CA THR A 194 19.60 0.34 26.79
C THR A 194 19.03 -0.92 27.45
N PRO A 195 18.47 -0.81 28.67
CA PRO A 195 17.86 -1.95 29.38
C PRO A 195 16.77 -2.63 28.52
N GLU A 196 15.95 -1.84 27.83
CA GLU A 196 14.83 -2.31 26.99
C GLU A 196 15.32 -3.09 25.79
N MET A 197 16.33 -2.58 25.07
CA MET A 197 16.89 -3.27 23.91
C MET A 197 17.61 -4.57 24.31
N ARG A 198 18.32 -4.57 25.41
CA ARG A 198 18.91 -5.81 25.95
C ARG A 198 17.84 -6.82 26.34
N ARG A 199 16.74 -6.37 26.96
CA ARG A 199 15.63 -7.24 27.29
C ARG A 199 14.93 -7.76 26.04
N ALA A 200 14.74 -6.94 25.02
CA ALA A 200 14.21 -7.35 23.73
C ALA A 200 15.08 -8.44 23.09
N MET A 201 16.42 -8.24 23.06
CA MET A 201 17.34 -9.25 22.54
C MET A 201 17.31 -10.54 23.37
N ASN A 202 17.26 -10.46 24.72
CA ASN A 202 17.11 -11.63 25.57
C ASN A 202 15.81 -12.39 25.30
N THR A 203 14.73 -11.69 24.95
CA THR A 203 13.46 -12.32 24.55
C THR A 203 13.64 -13.12 23.26
N LEU A 204 14.33 -12.57 22.25
CA LEU A 204 14.63 -13.30 21.00
C LEU A 204 15.50 -14.52 21.27
N LYS A 205 16.53 -14.40 22.14
CA LYS A 205 17.36 -15.51 22.56
C LYS A 205 16.53 -16.63 23.19
N ALA A 206 15.75 -16.29 24.23
CA ALA A 206 14.90 -17.25 24.92
C ALA A 206 13.86 -17.89 23.99
N PHE A 207 13.38 -17.16 22.97
CA PHE A 207 12.50 -17.70 21.96
C PHE A 207 13.24 -18.72 21.07
N SER A 208 14.46 -18.42 20.63
CA SER A 208 15.28 -19.30 19.78
C SER A 208 15.70 -20.61 20.49
N GLU A 209 15.74 -20.63 21.82
CA GLU A 209 16.11 -21.79 22.62
C GLU A 209 14.94 -22.74 22.90
N LYS A 210 13.70 -22.27 22.70
CA LYS A 210 12.48 -23.10 22.85
C LYS A 210 12.18 -23.83 21.57
N GLU A 211 12.44 -25.11 21.52
CA GLU A 211 12.30 -25.94 20.33
C GLU A 211 10.91 -25.83 19.66
N HIS A 212 9.84 -25.92 20.43
CA HIS A 212 8.47 -25.78 19.91
C HIS A 212 8.22 -24.38 19.32
N ALA A 213 8.70 -23.32 19.95
CA ALA A 213 8.57 -21.95 19.43
C ALA A 213 9.36 -21.76 18.14
N TYR A 214 10.55 -22.36 18.04
CA TYR A 214 11.37 -22.31 16.86
C TYR A 214 10.74 -23.07 15.69
N TYR A 215 10.14 -24.22 15.90
CA TYR A 215 9.38 -24.91 14.84
C TYR A 215 8.18 -24.09 14.33
N ALA A 216 7.43 -23.45 15.23
CA ALA A 216 6.34 -22.56 14.83
C ALA A 216 6.85 -21.36 14.01
N TYR A 217 8.00 -20.81 14.37
CA TYR A 217 8.69 -19.75 13.64
C TYR A 217 9.09 -20.20 12.24
N GLN A 218 9.72 -21.38 12.10
CA GLN A 218 10.10 -21.93 10.81
C GLN A 218 8.89 -22.12 9.89
N ALA A 219 7.82 -22.74 10.39
CA ALA A 219 6.59 -22.92 9.64
C ALA A 219 5.99 -21.57 9.17
N ARG A 220 6.08 -20.53 10.02
CA ARG A 220 5.62 -19.19 9.66
C ARG A 220 6.51 -18.52 8.62
N GLN A 221 7.82 -18.70 8.70
CA GLN A 221 8.75 -18.21 7.68
C GLN A 221 8.51 -18.89 6.33
N ASP A 222 8.30 -20.20 6.31
CA ASP A 222 8.02 -20.94 5.07
C ASP A 222 6.72 -20.45 4.43
N PHE A 223 5.67 -20.25 5.21
CA PHE A 223 4.44 -19.63 4.75
C PHE A 223 4.66 -18.24 4.15
N LEU A 224 5.45 -17.38 4.81
CA LEU A 224 5.74 -16.04 4.30
C LEU A 224 6.53 -16.09 2.97
N ARG A 225 7.47 -17.00 2.83
CA ARG A 225 8.22 -17.22 1.56
C ARG A 225 7.29 -17.66 0.44
N GLU A 226 6.38 -18.58 0.72
CA GLU A 226 5.37 -19.03 -0.25
C GLU A 226 4.47 -17.88 -0.69
N GLN A 227 3.94 -17.08 0.26
CA GLN A 227 3.12 -15.91 -0.04
C GLN A 227 3.88 -14.87 -0.86
N GLN A 228 5.15 -14.64 -0.56
CA GLN A 228 5.98 -13.72 -1.34
C GLN A 228 6.20 -14.22 -2.76
N SER A 229 6.44 -15.52 -2.95
CA SER A 229 6.59 -16.11 -4.28
C SER A 229 5.32 -15.96 -5.12
N ILE A 230 4.16 -16.21 -4.52
CA ILE A 230 2.86 -16.01 -5.16
C ILE A 230 2.65 -14.52 -5.52
N GLN A 231 3.01 -13.59 -4.65
CA GLN A 231 2.90 -12.16 -4.93
C GLN A 231 3.76 -11.75 -6.13
N LEU A 232 5.00 -12.21 -6.20
CA LEU A 232 5.91 -11.94 -7.33
C LEU A 232 5.35 -12.48 -8.64
N GLU A 233 4.83 -13.71 -8.63
CA GLU A 233 4.22 -14.34 -9.83
C GLU A 233 3.01 -13.50 -10.31
N PHE A 234 2.19 -13.01 -9.41
CA PHE A 234 1.07 -12.11 -9.77
C PHE A 234 1.54 -10.75 -10.33
N GLU A 235 2.64 -10.20 -9.82
CA GLU A 235 3.22 -8.95 -10.33
C GLU A 235 3.75 -9.14 -11.75
N ASP A 236 4.47 -10.24 -12.01
CA ASP A 236 4.97 -10.61 -13.34
C ASP A 236 3.81 -10.80 -14.34
N LEU A 237 2.78 -11.56 -13.96
CA LEU A 237 1.61 -11.78 -14.82
C LEU A 237 0.86 -10.48 -15.12
N ARG A 238 0.79 -9.55 -14.18
CA ARG A 238 0.21 -8.20 -14.43
C ARG A 238 1.03 -7.42 -15.43
N ALA A 239 2.35 -7.42 -15.31
CA ALA A 239 3.24 -6.75 -16.24
C ALA A 239 3.08 -7.32 -17.67
N GLU A 240 2.98 -8.64 -17.82
CA GLU A 240 2.69 -9.29 -19.11
C GLU A 240 1.34 -8.87 -19.70
N VAL A 241 0.29 -8.82 -18.89
CA VAL A 241 -1.04 -8.39 -19.33
C VAL A 241 -1.03 -6.92 -19.76
N GLU A 242 -0.34 -6.04 -19.05
CA GLU A 242 -0.23 -4.62 -19.43
C GLU A 242 0.54 -4.45 -20.74
N GLN A 243 1.64 -5.19 -20.92
CA GLN A 243 2.41 -5.18 -22.17
C GLN A 243 1.56 -5.69 -23.35
N ALA A 244 0.81 -6.78 -23.14
CA ALA A 244 -0.06 -7.32 -24.17
C ALA A 244 -1.18 -6.35 -24.55
N ARG A 245 -1.76 -5.62 -23.58
CA ARG A 245 -2.76 -4.57 -23.84
C ARG A 245 -2.16 -3.40 -24.62
N ALA A 246 -1.01 -2.90 -24.22
CA ALA A 246 -0.32 -1.82 -24.93
C ALA A 246 -0.03 -2.21 -26.39
N ALA A 247 0.49 -3.40 -26.64
CA ALA A 247 0.73 -3.91 -28.00
C ALA A 247 -0.57 -4.04 -28.82
N ALA A 248 -1.67 -4.48 -28.20
CA ALA A 248 -2.96 -4.57 -28.87
C ALA A 248 -3.53 -3.18 -29.24
N ASP A 249 -3.37 -2.19 -28.37
CA ASP A 249 -3.80 -0.82 -28.63
C ASP A 249 -2.98 -0.16 -29.74
N GLU A 250 -1.65 -0.37 -29.75
CA GLU A 250 -0.79 0.07 -30.87
C GLU A 250 -1.18 -0.57 -32.20
N ALA A 251 -1.46 -1.89 -32.21
CA ALA A 251 -1.88 -2.58 -33.41
C ALA A 251 -3.24 -2.07 -33.94
N ARG A 252 -4.18 -1.74 -33.04
CA ARG A 252 -5.46 -1.12 -33.42
C ARG A 252 -5.27 0.27 -34.00
N ALA A 253 -4.44 1.11 -33.37
CA ALA A 253 -4.15 2.43 -33.89
C ALA A 253 -3.50 2.38 -35.29
N ALA A 254 -2.57 1.45 -35.51
CA ALA A 254 -1.95 1.22 -36.80
C ALA A 254 -2.98 0.79 -37.89
N GLN A 255 -3.92 -0.11 -37.53
CA GLN A 255 -4.99 -0.53 -38.43
C GLN A 255 -5.92 0.62 -38.78
N GLU A 256 -6.28 1.47 -37.85
CA GLU A 256 -7.13 2.66 -38.12
C GLU A 256 -6.43 3.65 -39.03
N GLN A 257 -5.14 3.90 -38.83
CA GLN A 257 -4.33 4.76 -39.69
C GLN A 257 -4.25 4.20 -41.12
N GLU A 258 -4.04 2.89 -41.29
CA GLU A 258 -4.01 2.23 -42.59
C GLU A 258 -5.37 2.32 -43.31
N ARG A 259 -6.48 2.12 -42.59
CA ARG A 259 -7.83 2.28 -43.12
C ARG A 259 -8.08 3.72 -43.58
N ALA A 260 -7.73 4.71 -42.76
CA ALA A 260 -7.88 6.12 -43.10
C ALA A 260 -7.05 6.51 -44.34
N ALA A 261 -5.80 6.02 -44.42
CA ALA A 261 -4.96 6.24 -45.58
C ALA A 261 -5.52 5.62 -46.87
N LYS A 262 -6.06 4.39 -46.79
CA LYS A 262 -6.72 3.73 -47.95
C LYS A 262 -7.99 4.49 -48.39
N GLU A 263 -8.78 5.00 -47.48
CA GLU A 263 -9.96 5.79 -47.77
C GLU A 263 -9.61 7.13 -48.42
N GLN A 264 -8.57 7.81 -47.91
CA GLN A 264 -8.05 9.05 -48.51
C GLN A 264 -7.52 8.82 -49.95
N ALA A 265 -6.77 7.72 -50.18
CA ALA A 265 -6.27 7.36 -51.48
C ALA A 265 -7.39 7.11 -52.47
N ARG A 266 -8.41 6.35 -52.08
CA ARG A 266 -9.61 6.11 -52.92
C ARG A 266 -10.38 7.41 -53.23
N ALA A 267 -10.51 8.28 -52.24
CA ALA A 267 -11.15 9.57 -52.46
C ALA A 267 -10.36 10.49 -53.44
N ALA A 268 -9.01 10.42 -53.36
CA ALA A 268 -8.15 11.15 -54.30
C ALA A 268 -8.23 10.61 -55.71
N GLU A 269 -8.22 9.29 -55.94
CA GLU A 269 -8.40 8.64 -57.22
C GLU A 269 -9.76 9.00 -57.84
N GLU A 270 -10.83 9.00 -57.08
CA GLU A 270 -12.17 9.35 -57.54
C GLU A 270 -12.25 10.82 -57.97
N ARG A 271 -11.63 11.74 -57.21
CA ARG A 271 -11.55 13.17 -57.57
C ARG A 271 -10.78 13.37 -58.88
N GLU A 272 -9.67 12.64 -59.07
CA GLU A 272 -8.88 12.70 -60.29
C GLU A 272 -9.68 12.16 -61.50
N ARG A 273 -10.43 11.05 -61.31
CA ARG A 273 -11.31 10.49 -62.33
C ARG A 273 -12.39 11.48 -62.77
N VAL A 274 -13.08 12.10 -61.79
CA VAL A 274 -14.12 13.09 -62.05
C VAL A 274 -13.55 14.32 -62.80
N ALA A 275 -12.39 14.84 -62.34
CA ALA A 275 -11.73 15.96 -62.97
C ALA A 275 -11.30 15.67 -64.44
N LYS A 276 -10.84 14.44 -64.73
CA LYS A 276 -10.54 13.99 -66.09
C LYS A 276 -11.80 13.91 -66.97
N GLU A 277 -12.89 13.39 -66.46
CA GLU A 277 -14.18 13.33 -67.18
C GLU A 277 -14.74 14.72 -67.50
N GLU A 278 -14.66 15.65 -66.52
CA GLU A 278 -15.08 17.05 -66.71
C GLU A 278 -14.21 17.77 -67.75
N ALA A 279 -12.89 17.58 -67.70
CA ALA A 279 -11.98 18.16 -68.67
C ALA A 279 -12.16 17.61 -70.11
N LEU A 280 -12.48 16.32 -70.22
CA LEU A 280 -12.83 15.71 -71.52
C LEU A 280 -14.19 16.27 -72.10
N ALA A 281 -15.20 16.38 -71.23
CA ALA A 281 -16.51 16.97 -71.63
C ALA A 281 -16.38 18.43 -72.05
N GLU A 282 -15.56 19.24 -71.34
CA GLU A 282 -15.32 20.63 -71.70
C GLU A 282 -14.54 20.74 -73.01
N ASN A 283 -13.54 19.86 -73.25
CA ASN A 283 -12.82 19.80 -74.51
C ASN A 283 -13.70 19.44 -75.66
N GLU A 284 -14.63 18.51 -75.52
CA GLU A 284 -15.64 18.15 -76.48
C GLU A 284 -16.61 19.32 -76.80
N ARG A 285 -17.03 20.05 -75.74
CA ARG A 285 -17.85 21.24 -75.87
C ARG A 285 -17.13 22.36 -76.63
N LEU A 286 -15.91 22.63 -76.32
CA LEU A 286 -15.08 23.63 -77.05
C LEU A 286 -14.83 23.25 -78.48
N LYS A 287 -14.60 21.97 -78.78
CA LYS A 287 -14.49 21.49 -80.17
C LYS A 287 -15.79 21.71 -80.99
N ARG A 288 -16.97 21.47 -80.39
CA ARG A 288 -18.26 21.76 -81.04
C ARG A 288 -18.48 23.24 -81.30
N LEU A 289 -18.14 24.11 -80.33
CA LEU A 289 -18.21 25.56 -80.47
C LEU A 289 -17.26 26.11 -81.58
N LEU A 290 -16.09 25.50 -81.74
CA LEU A 290 -15.15 25.85 -82.79
C LEU A 290 -15.61 25.39 -84.18
N ALA A 291 -16.29 24.24 -84.31
CA ALA A 291 -16.87 23.72 -85.50
C ALA A 291 -18.02 24.63 -85.99
N ASP A 292 -18.94 25.00 -85.07
CA ASP A 292 -20.09 25.91 -85.37
C ASP A 292 -19.58 27.31 -85.81
N LYS A 293 -18.49 27.82 -85.24
CA LYS A 293 -17.91 29.08 -85.69
C LYS A 293 -17.25 28.99 -87.08
N SER A 294 -16.66 27.85 -87.42
CA SER A 294 -16.05 27.64 -88.71
C SER A 294 -17.14 27.54 -89.88
N GLU A 295 -18.29 26.96 -89.54
CA GLU A 295 -19.42 26.92 -90.50
C GLU A 295 -20.10 28.29 -90.70
N SER A 296 -20.21 29.11 -89.66
CA SER A 296 -20.79 30.45 -89.71
C SER A 296 -19.93 31.51 -90.46
N SER A 297 -18.66 31.24 -90.64
CA SER A 297 -17.71 32.14 -91.33
C SER A 297 -17.54 31.80 -92.83
N GLY A 298 -18.19 30.71 -93.33
CA GLY A 298 -18.10 30.25 -94.69
C GLY A 298 -19.22 30.74 -95.63
N THR A 299 -20.23 31.50 -95.15
CA THR A 299 -21.34 32.03 -96.00
C THR A 299 -21.27 33.57 -96.09
N GLY A 300 -20.29 34.06 -96.81
CA GLY A 300 -20.23 35.49 -97.15
C GLY A 300 -19.30 35.77 -98.31
N THR A 301 -19.79 35.54 -99.52
CA THR A 301 -19.35 36.32 -100.71
C THR A 301 -20.36 36.24 -101.86
N PRO A 302 -20.43 37.24 -102.62
CA PRO A 302 -21.57 37.84 -103.34
C PRO A 302 -21.88 37.19 -104.65
#